data_f1b9af553a89eb8838587dc82afc0437
#
_entry.id   f1b9af553a89eb8838587dc82afc0437
#
_cell.length_a   1.000
_cell.length_b   1.000
_cell.length_c   1.000
_cell.angle_alpha   90.00
_cell.angle_beta   90.00
_cell.angle_gamma   90.00
#
_symmetry.space_group_name_H-M   'P 1'
#
loop_
_entity.id
_entity.type
_entity.pdbx_description
1 polymer ?
#
loop_
_entity_poly.entity_id
_entity_poly.type
_entity_poly.pdbx_seq_one_letter_code
_entity_poly.pdbx_strand_id
1 'polypeptide(L)'
;MILPEVRDPRLVTIRRGGTLTDADHHLLALWAATCAEHVLDLFETIQPGDDRPRRAIEHARAWVRSEVPMMVSRAAGGHAMGAARPLRGAARFAAYAAGQAACVAHVPEHDLGAAAYAIKAVGAAVASAEREEAMRRECQWQRDQLPARVRDLVLEDQERRNDICWSVFAGHDGQRSC
;
A
#
# COMPACT_ATOMS: atom_id res chain seq x y z
N MET A 1 -0.85 1.82 -14.28
CA MET A 1 -0.38 2.75 -13.21
C MET A 1 -1.51 2.82 -12.21
N ILE A 2 -1.23 2.63 -10.92
CA ILE A 2 -2.25 2.59 -9.85
C ILE A 2 -2.68 3.99 -9.33
N LEU A 3 -2.14 5.04 -9.92
CA LEU A 3 -2.59 6.40 -9.64
C LEU A 3 -3.75 6.78 -10.56
N PRO A 4 -4.79 7.45 -10.04
CA PRO A 4 -5.93 7.88 -10.84
C PRO A 4 -5.55 9.00 -11.80
N GLU A 5 -6.22 9.07 -12.94
CA GLU A 5 -6.08 10.19 -13.88
C GLU A 5 -6.62 11.49 -13.26
N VAL A 6 -7.78 11.41 -12.61
CA VAL A 6 -8.39 12.53 -11.88
C VAL A 6 -8.23 12.28 -10.38
N ARG A 7 -7.56 13.21 -9.71
CA ARG A 7 -7.28 13.10 -8.27
C ARG A 7 -8.46 13.57 -7.43
N ASP A 8 -8.75 12.85 -6.35
CA ASP A 8 -9.67 13.32 -5.32
C ASP A 8 -9.03 14.44 -4.51
N PRO A 9 -9.66 15.63 -4.39
CA PRO A 9 -9.13 16.73 -3.57
C PRO A 9 -8.86 16.33 -2.12
N ARG A 10 -9.56 15.34 -1.58
CA ARG A 10 -9.37 14.81 -0.21
C ARG A 10 -8.06 14.00 -0.07
N LEU A 11 -7.46 13.56 -1.18
CA LEU A 11 -6.16 12.90 -1.25
C LEU A 11 -5.06 13.82 -1.81
N VAL A 12 -5.37 15.10 -2.00
CA VAL A 12 -4.40 16.14 -2.33
C VAL A 12 -4.15 16.98 -1.09
N THR A 13 -2.87 17.16 -0.72
CA THR A 13 -2.52 17.96 0.46
C THR A 13 -2.95 19.42 0.33
N ILE A 14 -3.26 20.07 1.47
CA ILE A 14 -3.63 21.49 1.52
C ILE A 14 -2.58 22.36 0.80
N ARG A 15 -1.29 22.05 0.95
CA ARG A 15 -0.19 22.79 0.27
C ARG A 15 -0.26 22.70 -1.26
N ARG A 16 -0.98 21.73 -1.81
CA ARG A 16 -1.18 21.53 -3.26
C ARG A 16 -2.61 21.85 -3.72
N GLY A 17 -3.39 22.56 -2.88
CA GLY A 17 -4.72 23.02 -3.20
C GLY A 17 -5.85 22.01 -2.94
N GLY A 18 -5.57 20.91 -2.26
CA GLY A 18 -6.57 19.94 -1.77
C GLY A 18 -6.99 20.20 -0.33
N THR A 19 -7.54 19.16 0.30
CA THR A 19 -8.06 19.24 1.68
C THR A 19 -7.40 18.25 2.65
N LEU A 20 -6.45 17.41 2.19
CA LEU A 20 -5.75 16.45 3.04
C LEU A 20 -4.82 17.19 4.02
N THR A 21 -5.07 16.99 5.31
CA THR A 21 -4.18 17.52 6.36
C THR A 21 -2.89 16.73 6.45
N ASP A 22 -1.82 17.33 6.99
CA ASP A 22 -0.56 16.61 7.23
C ASP A 22 -0.78 15.41 8.19
N ALA A 23 -1.66 15.56 9.20
CA ALA A 23 -1.99 14.49 10.13
C ALA A 23 -2.66 13.30 9.44
N ASP A 24 -3.62 13.54 8.55
CA ASP A 24 -4.29 12.47 7.80
C ASP A 24 -3.33 11.82 6.79
N HIS A 25 -2.48 12.61 6.14
CA HIS A 25 -1.43 12.09 5.25
C HIS A 25 -0.46 11.15 5.98
N HIS A 26 -0.08 11.49 7.22
CA HIS A 26 0.75 10.62 8.06
C HIS A 26 0.02 9.31 8.41
N LEU A 27 -1.29 9.35 8.69
CA LEU A 27 -2.08 8.14 8.96
C LEU A 27 -2.16 7.22 7.73
N LEU A 28 -2.34 7.77 6.53
CA LEU A 28 -2.29 7.00 5.28
C LEU A 28 -0.92 6.32 5.09
N ALA A 29 0.17 7.04 5.36
CA ALA A 29 1.52 6.48 5.24
C ALA A 29 1.80 5.36 6.26
N LEU A 30 1.33 5.50 7.50
CA LEU A 30 1.46 4.47 8.53
C LEU A 30 0.67 3.22 8.17
N TRP A 31 -0.57 3.39 7.69
CA TRP A 31 -1.38 2.26 7.23
C TRP A 31 -0.74 1.54 6.04
N ALA A 32 -0.27 2.28 5.04
CA ALA A 32 0.43 1.71 3.89
C ALA A 32 1.70 0.94 4.30
N ALA A 33 2.48 1.49 5.25
CA ALA A 33 3.65 0.83 5.81
C ALA A 33 3.28 -0.48 6.54
N THR A 34 2.16 -0.49 7.27
CA THR A 34 1.64 -1.67 7.96
C THR A 34 1.22 -2.76 6.97
N CYS A 35 0.50 -2.40 5.89
CA CYS A 35 0.14 -3.35 4.83
C CYS A 35 1.38 -3.96 4.15
N ALA A 36 2.39 -3.15 3.85
CA ALA A 36 3.62 -3.61 3.21
C ALA A 36 4.45 -4.51 4.13
N GLU A 37 4.54 -4.18 5.42
CA GLU A 37 5.29 -4.96 6.41
C GLU A 37 4.68 -6.33 6.63
N HIS A 38 3.33 -6.46 6.58
CA HIS A 38 2.62 -7.72 6.77
C HIS A 38 3.02 -8.80 5.76
N VAL A 39 3.52 -8.41 4.60
CA VAL A 39 3.93 -9.34 3.53
C VAL A 39 5.43 -9.29 3.22
N LEU A 40 6.22 -8.59 4.04
CA LEU A 40 7.64 -8.35 3.77
C LEU A 40 8.46 -9.64 3.80
N ASP A 41 8.10 -10.58 4.66
CA ASP A 41 8.73 -11.90 4.79
C ASP A 41 8.69 -12.71 3.48
N LEU A 42 7.68 -12.51 2.63
CA LEU A 42 7.59 -13.13 1.30
C LEU A 42 8.72 -12.66 0.37
N PHE A 43 9.27 -11.48 0.59
CA PHE A 43 10.46 -11.01 -0.12
C PHE A 43 11.74 -11.48 0.58
N GLU A 44 11.84 -11.31 1.89
CA GLU A 44 13.07 -11.56 2.64
C GLU A 44 13.47 -13.03 2.66
N THR A 45 12.50 -13.95 2.60
CA THR A 45 12.76 -15.39 2.45
C THR A 45 13.48 -15.71 1.12
N ILE A 46 13.16 -14.98 0.05
CA ILE A 46 13.76 -15.21 -1.29
C ILE A 46 15.03 -14.39 -1.48
N GLN A 47 15.14 -13.23 -0.84
CA GLN A 47 16.25 -12.28 -0.96
C GLN A 47 16.76 -11.83 0.43
N PRO A 48 17.28 -12.75 1.28
CA PRO A 48 17.62 -12.43 2.68
C PRO A 48 18.75 -11.41 2.84
N GLY A 49 19.53 -11.17 1.77
CA GLY A 49 20.62 -10.18 1.77
C GLY A 49 20.23 -8.81 1.21
N ASP A 50 18.97 -8.61 0.78
CA ASP A 50 18.50 -7.36 0.19
C ASP A 50 17.54 -6.63 1.13
N ASP A 51 18.04 -5.62 1.83
CA ASP A 51 17.28 -4.84 2.82
C ASP A 51 16.47 -3.68 2.23
N ARG A 52 16.53 -3.45 0.91
CA ARG A 52 15.89 -2.29 0.27
C ARG A 52 14.39 -2.17 0.54
N PRO A 53 13.56 -3.24 0.50
CA PRO A 53 12.14 -3.14 0.84
C PRO A 53 11.92 -2.82 2.33
N ARG A 54 12.67 -3.44 3.24
CA ARG A 54 12.60 -3.13 4.68
C ARG A 54 12.93 -1.66 4.94
N ARG A 55 14.03 -1.18 4.40
CA ARG A 55 14.44 0.23 4.52
C ARG A 55 13.40 1.19 3.95
N ALA A 56 12.70 0.83 2.87
CA ALA A 56 11.63 1.67 2.32
C ALA A 56 10.49 1.84 3.34
N ILE A 57 10.05 0.76 4.00
CA ILE A 57 9.03 0.82 5.05
C ILE A 57 9.52 1.65 6.25
N GLU A 58 10.77 1.47 6.67
CA GLU A 58 11.38 2.26 7.74
C GLU A 58 11.42 3.76 7.39
N HIS A 59 11.78 4.10 6.17
CA HIS A 59 11.78 5.50 5.70
C HIS A 59 10.38 6.10 5.63
N ALA A 60 9.34 5.32 5.27
CA ALA A 60 7.94 5.79 5.35
C ALA A 60 7.59 6.21 6.79
N ARG A 61 7.94 5.38 7.77
CA ARG A 61 7.71 5.66 9.20
C ARG A 61 8.58 6.81 9.72
N ALA A 62 9.86 6.87 9.30
CA ALA A 62 10.77 7.94 9.67
C ALA A 62 10.30 9.31 9.13
N TRP A 63 9.72 9.33 7.92
CA TRP A 63 9.11 10.54 7.38
C TRP A 63 7.92 11.01 8.24
N VAL A 64 7.06 10.12 8.67
CA VAL A 64 5.94 10.46 9.56
C VAL A 64 6.43 11.08 10.88
N ARG A 65 7.57 10.62 11.40
CA ARG A 65 8.21 11.18 12.60
C ARG A 65 9.05 12.43 12.33
N SER A 66 9.05 12.93 11.07
CA SER A 66 9.85 14.07 10.62
C SER A 66 11.38 13.87 10.76
N GLU A 67 11.84 12.63 10.79
CA GLU A 67 13.26 12.25 10.89
C GLU A 67 13.98 12.28 9.53
N VAL A 68 13.21 12.13 8.44
CA VAL A 68 13.74 12.20 7.07
C VAL A 68 12.88 13.09 6.18
N PRO A 69 13.47 13.79 5.19
CA PRO A 69 12.71 14.53 4.19
C PRO A 69 11.87 13.59 3.30
N MET A 70 10.75 14.09 2.79
CA MET A 70 9.86 13.38 1.85
C MET A 70 10.62 12.75 0.67
N MET A 71 11.59 13.45 0.10
CA MET A 71 12.36 12.98 -1.05
C MET A 71 13.27 11.78 -0.71
N VAL A 72 13.72 11.66 0.54
CA VAL A 72 14.50 10.49 1.01
C VAL A 72 13.60 9.26 1.08
N SER A 73 12.39 9.40 1.65
CA SER A 73 11.40 8.30 1.66
C SER A 73 11.04 7.88 0.23
N ARG A 74 10.75 8.84 -0.67
CA ARG A 74 10.45 8.56 -2.08
C ARG A 74 11.61 7.81 -2.78
N ALA A 75 12.86 8.21 -2.56
CA ALA A 75 14.02 7.55 -3.15
C ALA A 75 14.15 6.10 -2.66
N ALA A 76 13.96 5.85 -1.36
CA ALA A 76 13.93 4.50 -0.79
C ALA A 76 12.84 3.63 -1.44
N GLY A 77 11.66 4.21 -1.72
CA GLY A 77 10.61 3.54 -2.47
C GLY A 77 11.05 3.13 -3.88
N GLY A 78 11.77 4.01 -4.58
CA GLY A 78 12.37 3.69 -5.88
C GLY A 78 13.37 2.53 -5.82
N HIS A 79 14.18 2.47 -4.77
CA HIS A 79 15.15 1.38 -4.55
C HIS A 79 14.43 0.04 -4.28
N ALA A 80 13.38 0.02 -3.45
CA ALA A 80 12.56 -1.17 -3.21
C ALA A 80 11.89 -1.68 -4.49
N MET A 81 11.31 -0.79 -5.30
CA MET A 81 10.77 -1.16 -6.60
C MET A 81 11.86 -1.66 -7.57
N GLY A 82 13.09 -1.16 -7.44
CA GLY A 82 14.26 -1.69 -8.15
C GLY A 82 14.57 -3.13 -7.77
N ALA A 83 14.47 -3.48 -6.47
CA ALA A 83 14.64 -4.85 -5.97
C ALA A 83 13.61 -5.82 -6.56
N ALA A 84 12.38 -5.34 -6.81
CA ALA A 84 11.31 -6.14 -7.38
C ALA A 84 11.51 -6.54 -8.85
N ARG A 85 12.26 -5.75 -9.62
CA ARG A 85 12.35 -5.91 -11.09
C ARG A 85 12.77 -7.29 -11.58
N PRO A 86 13.82 -7.93 -11.02
CA PRO A 86 14.26 -9.25 -11.47
C PRO A 86 13.36 -10.39 -10.97
N LEU A 87 12.46 -10.12 -10.02
CA LEU A 87 11.67 -11.13 -9.34
C LEU A 87 10.32 -11.37 -10.02
N ARG A 88 9.63 -12.44 -9.60
CA ARG A 88 8.26 -12.79 -10.00
C ARG A 88 7.45 -13.19 -8.76
N GLY A 89 6.11 -13.27 -8.91
CA GLY A 89 5.21 -13.78 -7.88
C GLY A 89 5.23 -12.96 -6.58
N ALA A 90 5.09 -13.63 -5.45
CA ALA A 90 4.91 -13.05 -4.13
C ALA A 90 6.03 -12.08 -3.73
N ALA A 91 7.28 -12.48 -3.87
CA ALA A 91 8.44 -11.65 -3.51
C ALA A 91 8.48 -10.33 -4.30
N ARG A 92 8.15 -10.39 -5.61
CA ARG A 92 8.05 -9.17 -6.43
C ARG A 92 6.98 -8.23 -5.92
N PHE A 93 5.80 -8.75 -5.61
CA PHE A 93 4.69 -7.92 -5.14
C PHE A 93 4.95 -7.35 -3.74
N ALA A 94 5.57 -8.12 -2.84
CA ALA A 94 5.97 -7.62 -1.52
C ALA A 94 6.95 -6.44 -1.62
N ALA A 95 7.96 -6.52 -2.48
CA ALA A 95 8.89 -5.41 -2.70
C ALA A 95 8.21 -4.19 -3.34
N TYR A 96 7.24 -4.38 -4.24
CA TYR A 96 6.43 -3.27 -4.76
C TYR A 96 5.54 -2.65 -3.68
N ALA A 97 4.93 -3.44 -2.78
CA ALA A 97 4.16 -2.93 -1.66
C ALA A 97 5.01 -1.99 -0.79
N ALA A 98 6.22 -2.42 -0.43
CA ALA A 98 7.17 -1.62 0.34
C ALA A 98 7.55 -0.31 -0.38
N GLY A 99 7.80 -0.40 -1.70
CA GLY A 99 8.13 0.77 -2.52
C GLY A 99 6.97 1.76 -2.59
N GLN A 100 5.74 1.30 -2.74
CA GLN A 100 4.54 2.15 -2.75
C GLN A 100 4.33 2.83 -1.38
N ALA A 101 4.49 2.10 -0.27
CA ALA A 101 4.38 2.65 1.07
C ALA A 101 5.32 3.84 1.30
N ALA A 102 6.58 3.73 0.88
CA ALA A 102 7.54 4.85 0.98
C ALA A 102 7.20 6.03 0.06
N CYS A 103 6.52 5.80 -1.06
CA CYS A 103 6.09 6.84 -1.99
C CYS A 103 4.86 7.62 -1.51
N VAL A 104 4.12 7.15 -0.50
CA VAL A 104 2.98 7.88 0.10
C VAL A 104 3.41 9.26 0.56
N ALA A 105 4.60 9.41 1.12
CA ALA A 105 5.15 10.69 1.54
C ALA A 105 5.11 11.76 0.43
N HIS A 106 5.24 11.35 -0.83
CA HIS A 106 5.24 12.24 -1.99
C HIS A 106 3.85 12.40 -2.62
N VAL A 107 3.10 11.31 -2.74
CA VAL A 107 1.75 11.26 -3.31
C VAL A 107 0.90 10.34 -2.45
N PRO A 108 -0.09 10.88 -1.70
CA PRO A 108 -0.92 10.09 -0.78
C PRO A 108 -1.55 8.86 -1.41
N GLU A 109 -2.00 8.94 -2.65
CA GLU A 109 -2.67 7.84 -3.37
C GLU A 109 -1.78 6.61 -3.63
N HIS A 110 -0.50 6.64 -3.27
CA HIS A 110 0.33 5.43 -3.23
C HIS A 110 -0.08 4.46 -2.11
N ASP A 111 -0.89 4.90 -1.15
CA ASP A 111 -1.41 4.09 -0.06
C ASP A 111 -2.15 2.84 -0.56
N LEU A 112 -3.11 3.00 -1.47
CA LEU A 112 -3.79 1.85 -2.10
C LEU A 112 -2.85 1.01 -2.96
N GLY A 113 -1.78 1.61 -3.49
CA GLY A 113 -0.74 0.86 -4.18
C GLY A 113 -0.04 -0.13 -3.27
N ALA A 114 0.33 0.29 -2.06
CA ALA A 114 0.93 -0.59 -1.06
C ALA A 114 -0.03 -1.72 -0.68
N ALA A 115 -1.29 -1.39 -0.37
CA ALA A 115 -2.32 -2.35 -0.02
C ALA A 115 -2.60 -3.36 -1.15
N ALA A 116 -2.81 -2.88 -2.39
CA ALA A 116 -3.11 -3.73 -3.52
C ALA A 116 -1.96 -4.71 -3.86
N TYR A 117 -0.72 -4.23 -3.82
CA TYR A 117 0.43 -5.11 -4.03
C TYR A 117 0.61 -6.12 -2.88
N ALA A 118 0.30 -5.77 -1.63
CA ALA A 118 0.32 -6.71 -0.51
C ALA A 118 -0.73 -7.82 -0.70
N ILE A 119 -1.97 -7.49 -1.09
CA ILE A 119 -3.00 -8.48 -1.42
C ILE A 119 -2.53 -9.41 -2.55
N LYS A 120 -1.91 -8.86 -3.61
CA LYS A 120 -1.36 -9.66 -4.71
C LYS A 120 -0.20 -10.56 -4.26
N ALA A 121 0.62 -10.10 -3.30
CA ALA A 121 1.71 -10.89 -2.74
C ALA A 121 1.17 -12.15 -2.05
N VAL A 122 0.16 -11.98 -1.17
CA VAL A 122 -0.52 -13.09 -0.49
C VAL A 122 -1.16 -14.05 -1.50
N GLY A 123 -1.91 -13.54 -2.48
CA GLY A 123 -2.53 -14.37 -3.50
C GLY A 123 -1.55 -15.13 -4.39
N ALA A 124 -0.32 -14.59 -4.55
CA ALA A 124 0.73 -15.26 -5.31
C ALA A 124 1.56 -16.28 -4.47
N ALA A 125 1.42 -16.24 -3.14
CA ALA A 125 2.13 -17.12 -2.22
C ALA A 125 1.40 -18.46 -1.98
N VAL A 126 0.13 -18.57 -2.36
CA VAL A 126 -0.71 -19.74 -2.12
C VAL A 126 -1.08 -20.47 -3.41
N ALA A 127 -1.60 -21.71 -3.28
CA ALA A 127 -2.11 -22.46 -4.41
C ALA A 127 -3.29 -21.73 -5.11
N SER A 128 -3.49 -22.02 -6.40
CA SER A 128 -4.50 -21.31 -7.21
C SER A 128 -5.93 -21.44 -6.64
N ALA A 129 -6.24 -22.59 -6.04
CA ALA A 129 -7.56 -22.84 -5.43
C ALA A 129 -7.81 -22.01 -4.16
N GLU A 130 -6.75 -21.58 -3.48
CA GLU A 130 -6.82 -20.82 -2.21
C GLU A 130 -6.67 -19.30 -2.41
N ARG A 131 -6.31 -18.89 -3.63
CA ARG A 131 -5.87 -17.52 -3.94
C ARG A 131 -6.92 -16.48 -3.58
N GLU A 132 -8.14 -16.67 -4.03
CA GLU A 132 -9.23 -15.70 -3.83
C GLU A 132 -9.53 -15.52 -2.34
N GLU A 133 -9.60 -16.62 -1.60
CA GLU A 133 -9.82 -16.60 -0.16
C GLU A 133 -8.68 -15.93 0.61
N ALA A 134 -7.44 -16.21 0.23
CA ALA A 134 -6.25 -15.59 0.84
C ALA A 134 -6.22 -14.08 0.59
N MET A 135 -6.52 -13.64 -0.65
CA MET A 135 -6.60 -12.23 -1.01
C MET A 135 -7.72 -11.51 -0.26
N ARG A 136 -8.88 -12.15 -0.11
CA ARG A 136 -10.02 -11.60 0.63
C ARG A 136 -9.70 -11.43 2.12
N ARG A 137 -9.07 -12.43 2.76
CA ARG A 137 -8.62 -12.33 4.16
C ARG A 137 -7.60 -11.22 4.35
N GLU A 138 -6.63 -11.09 3.45
CA GLU A 138 -5.65 -10.02 3.49
C GLU A 138 -6.32 -8.64 3.35
N CYS A 139 -7.23 -8.47 2.40
CA CYS A 139 -7.98 -7.23 2.22
C CYS A 139 -8.77 -6.86 3.49
N GLN A 140 -9.44 -7.83 4.12
CA GLN A 140 -10.16 -7.58 5.36
C GLN A 140 -9.22 -7.21 6.50
N TRP A 141 -8.11 -7.93 6.67
CA TRP A 141 -7.10 -7.62 7.67
C TRP A 141 -6.58 -6.18 7.52
N GLN A 142 -6.28 -5.76 6.28
CA GLN A 142 -5.83 -4.38 6.01
C GLN A 142 -6.89 -3.34 6.37
N ARG A 143 -8.17 -3.60 6.10
CA ARG A 143 -9.29 -2.74 6.49
C ARG A 143 -9.44 -2.63 8.00
N ASP A 144 -9.17 -3.71 8.72
CA ASP A 144 -9.20 -3.72 10.19
C ASP A 144 -8.07 -2.88 10.81
N GLN A 145 -6.94 -2.71 10.09
CA GLN A 145 -5.83 -1.85 10.50
C GLN A 145 -6.04 -0.35 10.18
N LEU A 146 -7.12 0.01 9.47
CA LEU A 146 -7.36 1.42 9.11
C LEU A 146 -7.62 2.29 10.35
N PRO A 147 -6.85 3.38 10.53
CA PRO A 147 -7.16 4.38 11.56
C PRO A 147 -8.56 4.97 11.34
N ALA A 148 -9.36 5.09 12.40
CA ALA A 148 -10.76 5.54 12.31
C ALA A 148 -10.91 6.85 11.53
N ARG A 149 -9.98 7.78 11.70
CA ARG A 149 -10.02 9.11 11.10
C ARG A 149 -9.93 9.11 9.56
N VAL A 150 -9.27 8.14 8.95
CA VAL A 150 -9.10 8.04 7.49
C VAL A 150 -9.83 6.83 6.90
N ARG A 151 -10.53 6.06 7.73
CA ARG A 151 -11.19 4.81 7.32
C ARG A 151 -12.16 5.03 6.17
N ASP A 152 -13.12 5.92 6.32
CA ASP A 152 -14.16 6.15 5.30
C ASP A 152 -13.55 6.66 4.00
N LEU A 153 -12.57 7.58 4.08
CA LEU A 153 -11.84 8.10 2.92
C LEU A 153 -11.17 6.96 2.14
N VAL A 154 -10.47 6.04 2.85
CA VAL A 154 -9.76 4.94 2.21
C VAL A 154 -10.72 3.91 1.63
N LEU A 155 -11.82 3.57 2.33
CA LEU A 155 -12.82 2.62 1.83
C LEU A 155 -13.51 3.14 0.57
N GLU A 156 -13.93 4.41 0.53
CA GLU A 156 -14.48 5.04 -0.66
C GLU A 156 -13.45 5.08 -1.80
N ASP A 157 -12.17 5.32 -1.51
CA ASP A 157 -11.11 5.33 -2.49
C ASP A 157 -10.82 3.92 -3.04
N GLN A 158 -10.93 2.87 -2.20
CA GLN A 158 -10.88 1.48 -2.64
C GLN A 158 -11.97 1.18 -3.67
N GLU A 159 -13.22 1.61 -3.41
CA GLU A 159 -14.33 1.43 -4.37
C GLU A 159 -14.05 2.16 -5.68
N ARG A 160 -13.65 3.43 -5.60
CA ARG A 160 -13.42 4.29 -6.75
C ARG A 160 -12.26 3.83 -7.64
N ARG A 161 -11.18 3.33 -7.04
CA ARG A 161 -9.94 2.93 -7.74
C ARG A 161 -9.78 1.41 -7.87
N ASN A 162 -10.80 0.63 -7.55
CA ASN A 162 -10.70 -0.83 -7.57
C ASN A 162 -10.21 -1.37 -8.91
N ASP A 163 -10.74 -0.86 -10.02
CA ASP A 163 -10.39 -1.33 -11.37
C ASP A 163 -8.90 -1.11 -11.69
N ILE A 164 -8.35 0.06 -11.36
CA ILE A 164 -6.93 0.34 -11.59
C ILE A 164 -6.01 -0.37 -10.58
N CYS A 165 -6.57 -0.87 -9.48
CA CYS A 165 -5.91 -1.73 -8.49
C CYS A 165 -6.20 -3.22 -8.73
N TRP A 166 -6.46 -3.63 -9.97
CA TRP A 166 -6.69 -5.04 -10.38
C TRP A 166 -7.90 -5.69 -9.70
N SER A 167 -8.89 -4.92 -9.29
CA SER A 167 -10.10 -5.38 -8.60
C SER A 167 -9.84 -6.18 -7.31
N VAL A 168 -8.70 -5.94 -6.64
CA VAL A 168 -8.34 -6.70 -5.43
C VAL A 168 -9.14 -6.29 -4.18
N PHE A 169 -9.81 -5.14 -4.21
CA PHE A 169 -10.64 -4.62 -3.11
C PHE A 169 -12.12 -5.02 -3.24
N ALA A 170 -12.51 -5.71 -4.31
CA ALA A 170 -13.88 -6.19 -4.48
C ALA A 170 -14.22 -7.11 -3.31
N GLY A 171 -15.07 -6.63 -2.39
CA GLY A 171 -15.80 -7.49 -1.48
C GLY A 171 -16.86 -8.22 -2.29
N HIS A 172 -17.02 -9.51 -2.10
CA HIS A 172 -18.29 -10.13 -2.45
C HIS A 172 -19.35 -9.43 -1.59
N ASP A 173 -20.17 -8.57 -2.23
CA ASP A 173 -21.42 -8.04 -1.68
C ASP A 173 -22.40 -9.19 -1.45
N GLY A 174 -22.10 -9.97 -0.44
CA GLY A 174 -22.97 -11.08 0.02
C GLY A 174 -23.73 -10.73 1.30
N GLN A 175 -23.89 -9.44 1.65
CA GLN A 175 -24.80 -9.04 2.74
C GLN A 175 -25.11 -7.53 2.70
N ARG A 176 -25.78 -7.07 1.63
CA ARG A 176 -26.78 -6.03 1.80
C ARG A 176 -28.13 -6.72 1.76
N SER A 177 -28.57 -7.25 2.87
CA SER A 177 -29.95 -7.66 3.09
C SER A 177 -30.51 -6.90 4.25
N CYS A 178 -31.50 -6.05 3.94
CA CYS A 178 -32.57 -5.46 4.75
C CYS A 178 -32.18 -4.61 5.95
#